data_1e265eb39d2283d127966fd88e9dd453
#
_entry.id   1e265eb39d2283d127966fd88e9dd453
#
_cell.length_a   1.000
_cell.length_b   1.000
_cell.length_c   1.000
_cell.angle_alpha   90.00
_cell.angle_beta   90.00
_cell.angle_gamma   90.00
#
_symmetry.space_group_name_H-M   'P 1'
#
loop_
_entity.id
_entity.type
_entity.pdbx_description
1 polymer ?
#
loop_
_entity_poly.entity_id
_entity_poly.type
_entity_poly.pdbx_seq_one_letter_code
_entity_poly.pdbx_strand_id
1 'polypeptide(L)'
;MTNEQILNEIREANTTYLMLAQNLIRQDKAEALFRLGMSEESADLIGALSPAQIMKIASGNMLLCRFRVDDDMVWSLLTNHSVNKVDNDATTRLHASILMSGRFAETM
;
A
#
# COMPACT_ATOMS: atom_id res chain seq x y z
N MET A 1 -2.38 23.12 4.18
CA MET A 1 -3.67 22.48 3.85
C MET A 1 -4.70 22.78 4.91
N THR A 2 -5.90 23.03 4.48
CA THR A 2 -7.00 23.15 5.44
C THR A 2 -7.39 21.77 5.93
N ASN A 3 -8.16 21.73 7.01
CA ASN A 3 -8.64 20.47 7.55
C ASN A 3 -9.51 19.74 6.53
N GLU A 4 -10.31 20.48 5.80
CA GLU A 4 -11.17 19.89 4.78
C GLU A 4 -10.36 19.29 3.65
N GLN A 5 -9.29 19.96 3.25
CA GLN A 5 -8.41 19.44 2.22
C GLN A 5 -7.72 18.16 2.67
N ILE A 6 -7.29 18.13 3.92
CA ILE A 6 -6.64 16.93 4.46
C ILE A 6 -7.58 15.75 4.42
N LEU A 7 -8.84 15.96 4.86
CA LEU A 7 -9.82 14.88 4.86
C LEU A 7 -10.13 14.38 3.45
N ASN A 8 -10.18 15.29 2.49
CA ASN A 8 -10.44 14.89 1.11
C ASN A 8 -9.28 14.06 0.56
N GLU A 9 -8.05 14.46 0.84
CA GLU A 9 -6.89 13.72 0.36
C GLU A 9 -6.82 12.34 0.99
N ILE A 10 -7.13 12.26 2.27
CA ILE A 10 -7.14 10.98 2.96
C ILE A 10 -8.20 10.06 2.35
N ARG A 11 -9.40 10.59 2.09
CA ARG A 11 -10.46 9.80 1.51
C ARG A 11 -10.08 9.28 0.13
N GLU A 12 -9.46 10.11 -0.68
CA GLU A 12 -9.04 9.69 -2.01
C GLU A 12 -7.97 8.59 -1.93
N ALA A 13 -7.01 8.77 -1.04
CA ALA A 13 -5.96 7.78 -0.87
C ALA A 13 -6.54 6.46 -0.36
N ASN A 14 -7.46 6.54 0.61
CA ASN A 14 -8.10 5.35 1.14
C ASN A 14 -8.90 4.62 0.08
N THR A 15 -9.65 5.38 -0.73
CA THR A 15 -10.47 4.78 -1.79
C THR A 15 -9.58 4.07 -2.79
N THR A 16 -8.54 4.72 -3.24
CA THR A 16 -7.61 4.13 -4.20
C THR A 16 -6.97 2.87 -3.65
N TYR A 17 -6.53 2.93 -2.39
CA TYR A 17 -5.90 1.78 -1.76
C TYR A 17 -6.86 0.59 -1.65
N LEU A 18 -8.08 0.85 -1.19
CA LEU A 18 -9.06 -0.23 -1.01
C LEU A 18 -9.45 -0.85 -2.34
N MET A 19 -9.57 -0.04 -3.39
CA MET A 19 -9.91 -0.56 -4.71
C MET A 19 -8.78 -1.41 -5.26
N LEU A 20 -7.55 -0.95 -5.11
CA LEU A 20 -6.39 -1.73 -5.55
C LEU A 20 -6.33 -3.04 -4.78
N ALA A 21 -6.48 -2.95 -3.46
CA ALA A 21 -6.38 -4.14 -2.62
C ALA A 21 -7.47 -5.14 -2.98
N GLN A 22 -8.70 -4.67 -3.16
CA GLN A 22 -9.81 -5.56 -3.50
C GLN A 22 -9.58 -6.23 -4.85
N ASN A 23 -9.14 -5.47 -5.83
CA ASN A 23 -8.88 -6.03 -7.16
C ASN A 23 -7.79 -7.10 -7.11
N LEU A 24 -6.73 -6.82 -6.39
CA LEU A 24 -5.63 -7.76 -6.28
C LEU A 24 -6.04 -9.01 -5.52
N ILE A 25 -6.80 -8.83 -4.43
CA ILE A 25 -7.28 -9.96 -3.64
C ILE A 25 -8.18 -10.87 -4.47
N ARG A 26 -9.06 -10.29 -5.26
CA ARG A 26 -9.97 -11.08 -6.09
C ARG A 26 -9.25 -11.76 -7.24
N GLN A 27 -8.16 -11.19 -7.69
CA GLN A 27 -7.38 -11.74 -8.78
C GLN A 27 -6.46 -12.86 -8.30
N ASP A 28 -5.78 -12.62 -7.18
CA ASP A 28 -4.84 -13.58 -6.63
C ASP A 28 -4.61 -13.25 -5.15
N LYS A 29 -5.34 -13.94 -4.28
CA LYS A 29 -5.30 -13.63 -2.85
C LYS A 29 -3.91 -13.82 -2.26
N ALA A 30 -3.23 -14.90 -2.64
CA ALA A 30 -1.89 -15.17 -2.11
C ALA A 30 -0.92 -14.05 -2.47
N GLU A 31 -0.99 -13.59 -3.70
CA GLU A 31 -0.15 -12.49 -4.17
C GLU A 31 -0.46 -11.23 -3.39
N ALA A 32 -1.75 -10.98 -3.13
CA ALA A 32 -2.16 -9.79 -2.40
C ALA A 32 -1.63 -9.80 -0.98
N LEU A 33 -1.69 -10.94 -0.30
CA LEU A 33 -1.16 -11.04 1.06
C LEU A 33 0.31 -10.66 1.11
N PHE A 34 1.07 -11.12 0.12
CA PHE A 34 2.49 -10.85 0.07
C PHE A 34 2.77 -9.38 -0.26
N ARG A 35 2.15 -8.88 -1.32
CA ARG A 35 2.47 -7.53 -1.80
C ARG A 35 1.92 -6.44 -0.89
N LEU A 36 0.75 -6.65 -0.33
CA LEU A 36 0.12 -5.64 0.52
C LEU A 36 0.45 -5.83 1.99
N GLY A 37 1.03 -6.98 2.34
CA GLY A 37 1.44 -7.22 3.72
C GLY A 37 0.29 -7.30 4.69
N MET A 38 -0.82 -7.91 4.27
CA MET A 38 -1.98 -8.02 5.14
C MET A 38 -2.25 -9.48 5.48
N SER A 39 -3.05 -9.68 6.53
CA SER A 39 -3.44 -11.02 6.95
C SER A 39 -4.51 -11.56 6.02
N GLU A 40 -4.65 -12.88 6.03
CA GLU A 40 -5.71 -13.52 5.24
C GLU A 40 -7.08 -13.05 5.68
N GLU A 41 -7.24 -12.84 6.96
CA GLU A 41 -8.48 -12.36 7.53
C GLU A 41 -8.87 -11.00 6.96
N SER A 42 -7.90 -10.09 6.95
CA SER A 42 -8.13 -8.75 6.38
C SER A 42 -8.44 -8.84 4.90
N ALA A 43 -7.74 -9.71 4.19
CA ALA A 43 -7.97 -9.87 2.76
C ALA A 43 -9.38 -10.37 2.47
N ASP A 44 -9.86 -11.30 3.27
CA ASP A 44 -11.22 -11.81 3.10
C ASP A 44 -12.25 -10.71 3.31
N LEU A 45 -12.04 -9.88 4.32
CA LEU A 45 -12.95 -8.77 4.58
C LEU A 45 -12.95 -7.77 3.44
N ILE A 46 -11.77 -7.36 3.00
CA ILE A 46 -11.67 -6.37 1.93
C ILE A 46 -12.23 -6.90 0.63
N GLY A 47 -11.94 -8.16 0.33
CA GLY A 47 -12.45 -8.78 -0.89
C GLY A 47 -13.96 -8.83 -0.97
N ALA A 48 -14.63 -8.83 0.19
CA ALA A 48 -16.08 -8.94 0.27
C ALA A 48 -16.79 -7.58 0.35
N LEU A 49 -16.05 -6.49 0.41
CA LEU A 49 -16.67 -5.17 0.55
C LEU A 49 -17.44 -4.78 -0.70
N SER A 50 -18.61 -4.20 -0.48
CA SER A 50 -19.37 -3.58 -1.56
C SER A 50 -18.82 -2.19 -1.84
N PRO A 51 -19.14 -1.61 -3.00
CA PRO A 51 -18.70 -0.24 -3.28
C PRO A 51 -19.15 0.76 -2.23
N ALA A 52 -20.37 0.60 -1.70
CA ALA A 52 -20.86 1.51 -0.66
C ALA A 52 -20.04 1.36 0.62
N GLN A 53 -19.68 0.13 0.96
CA GLN A 53 -18.87 -0.10 2.14
C GLN A 53 -17.47 0.47 1.98
N ILE A 54 -16.90 0.35 0.79
CA ILE A 54 -15.59 0.94 0.51
C ILE A 54 -15.64 2.46 0.71
N MET A 55 -16.67 3.10 0.16
CA MET A 55 -16.81 4.55 0.30
C MET A 55 -16.95 4.96 1.76
N LYS A 56 -17.72 4.19 2.51
CA LYS A 56 -17.93 4.48 3.91
C LYS A 56 -16.64 4.35 4.72
N ILE A 57 -15.91 3.29 4.50
CA ILE A 57 -14.65 3.05 5.22
C ILE A 57 -13.61 4.10 4.82
N ALA A 58 -13.54 4.42 3.54
CA ALA A 58 -12.56 5.38 3.04
C ALA A 58 -12.81 6.78 3.58
N SER A 59 -14.05 7.10 3.97
CA SER A 59 -14.41 8.43 4.41
C SER A 59 -14.05 8.72 5.86
N GLY A 60 -13.35 7.82 6.52
CA GLY A 60 -12.85 8.09 7.86
C GLY A 60 -11.80 9.18 7.86
N ASN A 61 -11.37 9.57 9.05
CA ASN A 61 -10.40 10.65 9.16
C ASN A 61 -8.97 10.16 9.29
N MET A 62 -8.73 8.88 9.07
CA MET A 62 -7.40 8.29 9.17
C MET A 62 -7.03 7.58 7.89
N LEU A 63 -5.77 7.68 7.53
CA LEU A 63 -5.24 6.96 6.38
C LEU A 63 -5.20 5.47 6.73
N LEU A 64 -5.73 4.63 5.84
CA LEU A 64 -5.81 3.19 6.09
C LEU A 64 -4.50 2.47 5.85
N CYS A 65 -3.77 2.87 4.83
CA CYS A 65 -2.45 2.30 4.60
C CYS A 65 -1.41 3.16 5.30
N ARG A 66 -0.27 2.55 5.59
CA ARG A 66 0.79 3.29 6.25
C ARG A 66 2.14 2.88 5.71
N PHE A 67 3.11 3.73 5.90
CA PHE A 67 4.46 3.46 5.45
C PHE A 67 5.03 2.28 6.23
N ARG A 68 5.69 1.38 5.53
CA ARG A 68 6.16 0.12 6.13
C ARG A 68 7.61 0.21 6.58
N VAL A 69 7.96 1.30 7.26
CA VAL A 69 9.34 1.48 7.74
C VAL A 69 9.70 0.50 8.85
N ASP A 70 8.70 -0.04 9.52
CA ASP A 70 8.92 -1.02 10.57
C ASP A 70 9.00 -2.44 10.03
N ASP A 71 8.87 -2.61 8.73
CA ASP A 71 9.02 -3.89 8.07
C ASP A 71 10.50 -4.07 7.72
N ASP A 72 11.12 -5.07 8.34
CA ASP A 72 12.55 -5.28 8.17
C ASP A 72 12.94 -5.45 6.72
N MET A 73 12.11 -6.12 5.94
CA MET A 73 12.42 -6.33 4.53
C MET A 73 12.45 -5.01 3.76
N VAL A 74 11.44 -4.18 3.98
CA VAL A 74 11.37 -2.88 3.29
C VAL A 74 12.51 -2.00 3.73
N TRP A 75 12.77 -1.97 5.04
CA TRP A 75 13.86 -1.16 5.58
C TRP A 75 15.21 -1.61 5.04
N SER A 76 15.40 -2.91 4.94
CA SER A 76 16.65 -3.45 4.38
C SER A 76 16.84 -3.05 2.94
N LEU A 77 15.78 -3.12 2.14
CA LEU A 77 15.85 -2.72 0.74
C LEU A 77 16.28 -1.26 0.61
N LEU A 78 15.67 -0.40 1.40
CA LEU A 78 15.99 1.02 1.36
C LEU A 78 17.42 1.28 1.80
N THR A 79 17.83 0.67 2.90
CA THR A 79 19.14 0.90 3.47
C THR A 79 20.26 0.32 2.61
N ASN A 80 20.13 -0.92 2.23
CA ASN A 80 21.15 -1.59 1.43
C ASN A 80 21.31 -0.93 0.08
N HIS A 81 20.21 -0.52 -0.51
CA HIS A 81 20.27 0.17 -1.78
C HIS A 81 20.97 1.50 -1.67
N SER A 82 20.73 2.21 -0.59
CA SER A 82 21.38 3.50 -0.37
C SER A 82 22.90 3.37 -0.32
N VAL A 83 23.38 2.25 0.21
CA VAL A 83 24.82 2.01 0.33
C VAL A 83 25.42 1.65 -1.04
N ASN A 84 24.68 0.98 -1.88
CA ASN A 84 25.18 0.45 -3.15
C ASN A 84 24.61 1.17 -4.35
N LYS A 85 24.40 2.43 -4.25
CA LYS A 85 23.67 3.19 -5.27
C LYS A 85 24.50 3.62 -6.47
N VAL A 86 25.63 3.02 -6.67
CA VAL A 86 26.49 3.41 -7.79
C VAL A 86 26.00 2.92 -9.13
N ASP A 87 25.05 2.03 -9.12
CA ASP A 87 24.57 1.34 -10.33
C ASP A 87 23.14 1.76 -10.61
N ASN A 88 22.91 2.30 -11.81
CA ASN A 88 21.55 2.71 -12.20
C ASN A 88 20.61 1.53 -12.26
N ASP A 89 21.11 0.37 -12.65
CA ASP A 89 20.28 -0.82 -12.66
C ASP A 89 19.84 -1.19 -11.26
N ALA A 90 20.73 -1.03 -10.29
CA ALA A 90 20.39 -1.30 -8.90
C ALA A 90 19.32 -0.31 -8.44
N THR A 91 19.43 0.95 -8.82
CA THR A 91 18.42 1.94 -8.47
C THR A 91 17.07 1.56 -9.07
N THR A 92 17.07 1.15 -10.33
CA THR A 92 15.84 0.74 -10.98
C THR A 92 15.22 -0.45 -10.28
N ARG A 93 16.05 -1.43 -9.90
CA ARG A 93 15.55 -2.60 -9.19
C ARG A 93 14.99 -2.23 -7.83
N LEU A 94 15.60 -1.28 -7.14
CA LEU A 94 15.06 -0.82 -5.87
C LEU A 94 13.67 -0.22 -6.03
N HIS A 95 13.52 0.66 -7.00
CA HIS A 95 12.22 1.27 -7.25
C HIS A 95 11.17 0.21 -7.56
N ALA A 96 11.52 -0.75 -8.39
CA ALA A 96 10.61 -1.83 -8.71
C ALA A 96 10.27 -2.65 -7.48
N SER A 97 11.26 -2.94 -6.64
CA SER A 97 11.03 -3.73 -5.45
C SER A 97 10.12 -3.02 -4.47
N ILE A 98 10.30 -1.72 -4.30
CA ILE A 98 9.45 -0.94 -3.40
C ILE A 98 8.02 -0.94 -3.92
N LEU A 99 7.85 -0.69 -5.21
CA LEU A 99 6.52 -0.65 -5.81
C LEU A 99 5.83 -2.01 -5.71
N MET A 100 6.57 -3.08 -5.86
CA MET A 100 5.99 -4.41 -5.87
C MET A 100 5.78 -4.98 -4.48
N SER A 101 6.60 -4.63 -3.53
CA SER A 101 6.50 -5.20 -2.20
C SER A 101 5.86 -4.24 -1.20
N GLY A 102 5.93 -3.03 -1.51
CA GLY A 102 5.39 -2.07 -0.62
C GLY A 102 4.11 -1.56 -1.04
N ARG A 103 3.96 -1.41 -2.02
CA ARG A 103 3.25 -0.67 -2.49
C ARG A 103 2.40 -0.17 -2.23
N PHE A 104 2.49 -0.14 -2.23
CA PHE A 104 2.22 0.42 -2.27
C PHE A 104 2.08 1.19 -1.64
N ALA A 105 2.37 0.92 -1.07
CA ALA A 105 2.31 1.47 -0.28
C ALA A 105 2.50 2.62 -0.14
N GLU A 106 2.60 2.92 -0.21
CA GLU A 106 2.74 3.78 0.04
C GLU A 106 3.06 4.58 -0.40
N THR A 107 2.97 4.64 -0.98
CA THR A 107 3.35 5.17 -1.38
C THR A 107 3.95 5.85 -1.39
N MET A 108 4.33 5.88 -1.45
CA MET A 108 5.00 6.58 -1.35
C MET A 108 5.22 7.20 -2.00
#